data_862b2dd9c32bf760532e3ca132f74eec
#
_entry.id   862b2dd9c32bf760532e3ca132f74eec
#
_cell.length_a   1.000
_cell.length_b   1.000
_cell.length_c   1.000
_cell.angle_alpha   90.00
_cell.angle_beta   90.00
_cell.angle_gamma   90.00
#
_symmetry.space_group_name_H-M   'P 1'
#
loop_
_entity.id
_entity.type
_entity.pdbx_description
1 polymer ?
#
loop_
_entity_poly.entity_id
_entity_poly.type
_entity_poly.pdbx_seq_one_letter_code
_entity_poly.pdbx_strand_id
1 'polypeptide(L)'
;MAPETIPALLEQIDELLAEPAEEPASLARLERTLTDGYAYALALESERWRLEQRMSELAGELDEGNQELKAKELALLSDRLATNAKILSGLRGTLVRLRARTSATRSLN
;
A
#
# COMPACT_ATOMS: atom_id res chain seq x y z
N MET A 1 -9.74 -13.02 9.79
CA MET A 1 -9.65 -13.10 8.33
C MET A 1 -8.99 -11.82 7.79
N ALA A 2 -8.01 -11.97 6.92
CA ALA A 2 -7.35 -10.81 6.32
C ALA A 2 -8.31 -10.07 5.38
N PRO A 3 -8.25 -8.73 5.33
CA PRO A 3 -9.07 -7.97 4.41
C PRO A 3 -8.65 -8.26 2.96
N GLU A 4 -9.62 -8.31 2.05
CA GLU A 4 -9.37 -8.65 0.64
C GLU A 4 -8.91 -7.46 -0.19
N THR A 5 -9.13 -6.24 0.30
CA THR A 5 -8.81 -5.01 -0.45
C THR A 5 -8.10 -4.02 0.46
N ILE A 6 -7.34 -3.12 -0.18
CA ILE A 6 -6.66 -2.05 0.55
C ILE A 6 -7.65 -1.09 1.22
N PRO A 7 -8.75 -0.65 0.57
CA PRO A 7 -9.76 0.16 1.27
C PRO A 7 -10.33 -0.52 2.50
N ALA A 8 -10.60 -1.83 2.45
CA ALA A 8 -11.10 -2.58 3.60
C ALA A 8 -10.06 -2.63 4.73
N LEU A 9 -8.78 -2.81 4.37
CA LEU A 9 -7.69 -2.78 5.34
C LEU A 9 -7.58 -1.42 6.03
N LEU A 10 -7.62 -0.34 5.27
CA LEU A 10 -7.54 1.02 5.81
C LEU A 10 -8.70 1.31 6.75
N GLU A 11 -9.91 0.89 6.39
CA GLU A 11 -11.08 1.02 7.25
C GLU A 11 -10.90 0.25 8.55
N GLN A 12 -10.40 -0.97 8.48
CA GLN A 12 -10.11 -1.77 9.67
C GLN A 12 -9.07 -1.11 10.57
N ILE A 13 -8.02 -0.53 10.00
CA ILE A 13 -6.99 0.18 10.75
C ILE A 13 -7.58 1.42 11.43
N ASP A 14 -8.41 2.19 10.71
CA ASP A 14 -9.04 3.37 11.27
C ASP A 14 -9.94 3.02 12.46
N GLU A 15 -10.68 1.92 12.37
CA GLU A 15 -11.49 1.42 13.47
C GLU A 15 -10.63 1.08 14.70
N LEU A 16 -9.50 0.40 14.48
CA LEU A 16 -8.58 0.04 15.55
C LEU A 16 -7.97 1.28 16.22
N LEU A 17 -7.59 2.28 15.42
CA LEU A 17 -7.01 3.52 15.94
C LEU A 17 -8.02 4.39 16.66
N ALA A 18 -9.32 4.27 16.35
CA ALA A 18 -10.39 5.01 16.99
C ALA A 18 -10.83 4.42 18.34
N GLU A 19 -10.40 3.22 18.69
CA GLU A 19 -10.76 2.59 19.96
C GLU A 19 -10.21 3.38 21.16
N PRO A 20 -11.02 3.51 22.25
CA PRO A 20 -10.58 4.25 23.42
C PRO A 20 -9.33 3.67 24.07
N ALA A 21 -8.50 4.52 24.66
CA ALA A 21 -7.29 4.08 25.36
C ALA A 21 -7.60 3.17 26.55
N GLU A 22 -8.78 3.32 27.15
CA GLU A 22 -9.23 2.49 28.28
C GLU A 22 -9.61 1.07 27.84
N GLU A 23 -10.01 0.90 26.58
CA GLU A 23 -10.39 -0.38 26.01
C GLU A 23 -9.68 -0.58 24.68
N PRO A 24 -8.36 -0.73 24.71
CA PRO A 24 -7.60 -0.90 23.47
C PRO A 24 -7.92 -2.24 22.82
N ALA A 25 -7.77 -2.29 21.50
CA ALA A 25 -7.82 -3.54 20.77
C ALA A 25 -6.80 -4.51 21.34
N SER A 26 -7.06 -5.81 21.25
CA SER A 26 -6.11 -6.81 21.70
C SER A 26 -4.79 -6.69 20.92
N LEU A 27 -3.68 -6.95 21.61
CA LEU A 27 -2.37 -6.92 20.98
C LEU A 27 -2.30 -7.86 19.77
N ALA A 28 -2.90 -9.06 19.89
CA ALA A 28 -2.92 -10.03 18.80
C ALA A 28 -3.62 -9.47 17.55
N ARG A 29 -4.73 -8.76 17.74
CA ARG A 29 -5.48 -8.15 16.64
C ARG A 29 -4.69 -7.03 15.97
N LEU A 30 -4.05 -6.18 16.78
CA LEU A 30 -3.20 -5.10 16.27
C LEU A 30 -2.03 -5.67 15.47
N GLU A 31 -1.35 -6.67 16.00
CA GLU A 31 -0.20 -7.30 15.32
C GLU A 31 -0.62 -7.97 14.01
N ARG A 32 -1.77 -8.65 13.99
CA ARG A 32 -2.30 -9.28 12.79
C ARG A 32 -2.59 -8.25 11.70
N THR A 33 -3.26 -7.16 12.08
CA THR A 33 -3.60 -6.09 11.13
C THR A 33 -2.34 -5.42 10.60
N LEU A 34 -1.35 -5.23 11.45
CA LEU A 34 -0.06 -4.67 11.05
C LEU A 34 0.66 -5.58 10.03
N THR A 35 0.65 -6.88 10.28
CA THR A 35 1.23 -7.87 9.35
C THR A 35 0.53 -7.83 8.00
N ASP A 36 -0.80 -7.80 7.98
CA ASP A 36 -1.59 -7.68 6.74
C ASP A 36 -1.25 -6.39 6.01
N GLY A 37 -1.10 -5.29 6.74
CA GLY A 37 -0.73 -4.00 6.17
C GLY A 37 0.63 -4.03 5.50
N TYR A 38 1.63 -4.62 6.12
CA TYR A 38 2.96 -4.75 5.51
C TYR A 38 2.94 -5.65 4.28
N ALA A 39 2.11 -6.70 4.28
CA ALA A 39 1.95 -7.55 3.10
C ALA A 39 1.38 -6.77 1.92
N TYR A 40 0.37 -5.92 2.15
CA TYR A 40 -0.18 -5.05 1.12
C TYR A 40 0.84 -4.02 0.63
N ALA A 41 1.62 -3.43 1.54
CA ALA A 41 2.67 -2.48 1.15
C ALA A 41 3.71 -3.16 0.25
N LEU A 42 4.11 -4.37 0.59
CA LEU A 42 5.07 -5.13 -0.22
C LEU A 42 4.50 -5.44 -1.61
N ALA A 43 3.21 -5.80 -1.69
CA ALA A 43 2.55 -6.05 -2.97
C ALA A 43 2.50 -4.79 -3.84
N LEU A 44 2.23 -3.62 -3.24
CA LEU A 44 2.25 -2.34 -3.95
C LEU A 44 3.65 -1.97 -4.43
N GLU A 45 4.68 -2.22 -3.63
CA GLU A 45 6.07 -1.99 -4.03
C GLU A 45 6.48 -2.88 -5.19
N SER A 46 6.04 -4.14 -5.18
CA SER A 46 6.29 -5.09 -6.28
C SER A 46 5.58 -4.65 -7.55
N GLU A 47 4.33 -4.19 -7.45
CA GLU A 47 3.59 -3.64 -8.59
C GLU A 47 4.29 -2.41 -9.15
N ARG A 48 4.73 -1.50 -8.28
CA ARG A 48 5.47 -0.30 -8.68
C ARG A 48 6.70 -0.67 -9.50
N TRP A 49 7.48 -1.64 -9.01
CA TRP A 49 8.66 -2.09 -9.72
C TRP A 49 8.32 -2.61 -11.12
N ARG A 50 7.27 -3.43 -11.24
CA ARG A 50 6.83 -3.97 -12.55
C ARG A 50 6.40 -2.84 -13.49
N LEU A 51 5.68 -1.84 -12.99
CA LEU A 51 5.26 -0.69 -13.79
C LEU A 51 6.47 0.10 -14.28
N GLU A 52 7.44 0.35 -13.42
CA GLU A 52 8.67 1.07 -13.77
C GLU A 52 9.49 0.29 -14.82
N GLN A 53 9.58 -1.03 -14.69
CA GLN A 53 10.27 -1.88 -15.66
C GLN A 53 9.57 -1.82 -17.02
N ARG A 54 8.26 -1.91 -17.06
CA ARG A 54 7.51 -1.84 -18.31
C ARG A 54 7.66 -0.47 -18.98
N MET A 55 7.62 0.61 -18.20
CA MET A 55 7.84 1.96 -18.72
C MET A 55 9.24 2.10 -19.33
N SER A 56 10.25 1.55 -18.66
CA SER A 56 11.62 1.56 -19.15
C SER A 56 11.76 0.80 -20.47
N GLU A 57 11.14 -0.38 -20.59
CA GLU A 57 11.11 -1.15 -21.81
C GLU A 57 10.48 -0.38 -22.97
N LEU A 58 9.31 0.22 -22.73
CA LEU A 58 8.60 0.99 -23.76
C LEU A 58 9.41 2.22 -24.19
N ALA A 59 10.03 2.91 -23.24
CA ALA A 59 10.87 4.06 -23.56
C ALA A 59 12.04 3.66 -24.49
N GLY A 60 12.60 2.46 -24.27
CA GLY A 60 13.66 1.93 -25.13
C GLY A 60 13.18 1.48 -26.53
N GLU A 61 11.87 1.24 -26.67
CA GLU A 61 11.27 0.74 -27.91
C GLU A 61 10.59 1.83 -28.76
N LEU A 62 10.62 3.09 -28.33
CA LEU A 62 9.88 4.17 -29.00
C LEU A 62 10.29 4.35 -30.47
N ASP A 63 11.51 3.98 -30.85
CA ASP A 63 12.01 4.09 -32.23
C ASP A 63 11.60 2.91 -33.12
N GLU A 64 10.93 1.89 -32.59
CA GLU A 64 10.66 0.62 -33.27
C GLU A 64 9.25 0.47 -33.83
N GLY A 65 8.62 1.54 -34.25
CA GLY A 65 7.26 1.51 -34.81
C GLY A 65 6.17 1.56 -33.76
N ASN A 66 4.90 1.74 -34.18
CA ASN A 66 3.74 1.85 -33.30
C ASN A 66 3.90 2.89 -32.19
N GLN A 67 4.58 3.99 -32.51
CA GLN A 67 4.92 5.02 -31.52
C GLN A 67 3.67 5.59 -30.82
N GLU A 68 2.58 5.75 -31.55
CA GLU A 68 1.32 6.26 -30.97
C GLU A 68 0.76 5.32 -29.92
N LEU A 69 0.73 4.00 -30.19
CA LEU A 69 0.26 3.00 -29.24
C LEU A 69 1.16 2.92 -28.02
N LYS A 70 2.47 2.97 -28.24
CA LYS A 70 3.45 2.95 -27.15
C LYS A 70 3.35 4.18 -26.27
N ALA A 71 3.13 5.34 -26.85
CA ALA A 71 2.91 6.59 -26.11
C ALA A 71 1.64 6.51 -25.25
N LYS A 72 0.56 5.93 -25.77
CA LYS A 72 -0.68 5.73 -25.01
C LYS A 72 -0.45 4.75 -23.86
N GLU A 73 0.29 3.67 -24.08
CA GLU A 73 0.61 2.72 -23.03
C GLU A 73 1.46 3.37 -21.94
N LEU A 74 2.46 4.18 -22.33
CA LEU A 74 3.27 4.93 -21.36
C LEU A 74 2.42 5.85 -20.50
N ALA A 75 1.45 6.55 -21.11
CA ALA A 75 0.55 7.43 -20.37
C ALA A 75 -0.28 6.65 -19.34
N LEU A 76 -0.82 5.48 -19.74
CA LEU A 76 -1.58 4.63 -18.83
C LEU A 76 -0.72 4.10 -17.68
N LEU A 77 0.51 3.68 -17.97
CA LEU A 77 1.44 3.20 -16.96
C LEU A 77 1.83 4.31 -16.00
N SER A 78 2.03 5.52 -16.50
CA SER A 78 2.33 6.69 -15.69
C SER A 78 1.19 6.99 -14.72
N ASP A 79 -0.07 6.91 -15.17
CA ASP A 79 -1.23 7.11 -14.32
C ASP A 79 -1.33 6.04 -13.24
N ARG A 80 -1.08 4.78 -13.60
CA ARG A 80 -1.07 3.67 -12.64
C ARG A 80 0.02 3.83 -11.61
N LEU A 81 1.21 4.26 -12.05
CA LEU A 81 2.32 4.49 -11.15
C LEU A 81 2.02 5.60 -10.14
N ALA A 82 1.41 6.70 -10.61
CA ALA A 82 1.00 7.80 -9.74
C ALA A 82 -0.04 7.35 -8.71
N THR A 83 -1.04 6.56 -9.14
CA THR A 83 -2.05 6.00 -8.25
C THR A 83 -1.43 5.06 -7.21
N ASN A 84 -0.53 4.18 -7.66
CA ASN A 84 0.19 3.26 -6.78
C ASN A 84 0.99 4.03 -5.72
N ALA A 85 1.73 5.06 -6.12
CA ALA A 85 2.54 5.87 -5.22
C ALA A 85 1.68 6.57 -4.16
N LYS A 86 0.51 7.07 -4.55
CA LYS A 86 -0.42 7.73 -3.63
C LYS A 86 -0.98 6.74 -2.60
N ILE A 87 -1.43 5.58 -3.06
CA ILE A 87 -1.97 4.53 -2.19
C ILE A 87 -0.89 4.05 -1.22
N LEU A 88 0.31 3.76 -1.71
CA LEU A 88 1.42 3.28 -0.90
C LEU A 88 1.83 4.30 0.16
N SER A 89 1.91 5.57 -0.21
CA SER A 89 2.24 6.65 0.74
C SER A 89 1.19 6.75 1.86
N GLY A 90 -0.09 6.71 1.50
CA GLY A 90 -1.18 6.72 2.47
C GLY A 90 -1.14 5.51 3.40
N LEU A 91 -0.92 4.33 2.83
CA LEU A 91 -0.83 3.09 3.61
C LEU A 91 0.36 3.13 4.58
N ARG A 92 1.53 3.56 4.12
CA ARG A 92 2.71 3.68 4.98
C ARG A 92 2.48 4.62 6.16
N GLY A 93 1.84 5.77 5.91
CA GLY A 93 1.50 6.72 6.97
C GLY A 93 0.58 6.11 8.01
N THR A 94 -0.43 5.38 7.56
CA THR A 94 -1.36 4.68 8.43
C THR A 94 -0.67 3.57 9.22
N LEU A 95 0.24 2.82 8.58
CA LEU A 95 1.00 1.76 9.24
C LEU A 95 1.93 2.30 10.33
N VAL A 96 2.51 3.47 10.13
CA VAL A 96 3.33 4.13 11.17
C VAL A 96 2.49 4.37 12.42
N ARG A 97 1.28 4.89 12.26
CA ARG A 97 0.36 5.13 13.39
C ARG A 97 -0.07 3.82 14.06
N LEU A 98 -0.38 2.79 13.27
CA LEU A 98 -0.76 1.49 13.80
C LEU A 98 0.40 0.84 14.55
N ARG A 99 1.62 0.94 14.04
CA ARG A 99 2.81 0.42 14.69
C ARG A 99 3.05 1.11 16.05
N ALA A 100 2.86 2.42 16.10
CA ALA A 100 2.99 3.17 17.35
C ALA A 100 1.96 2.70 18.39
N ARG A 101 0.71 2.51 17.96
CA ARG A 101 -0.35 1.99 18.82
C ARG A 101 -0.04 0.59 19.32
N THR A 102 0.45 -0.28 18.43
CA THR A 102 0.83 -1.65 18.76
C THR A 102 1.96 -1.67 19.80
N SER A 103 2.97 -0.83 19.62
CA SER A 103 4.08 -0.73 20.56
C SER A 103 3.62 -0.22 21.93
N ALA A 104 2.74 0.78 21.96
CA ALA A 104 2.17 1.28 23.20
C ALA A 104 1.38 0.21 23.94
N THR A 105 0.55 -0.55 23.20
CA THR A 105 -0.23 -1.65 23.80
C THR A 105 0.66 -2.76 24.33
N ARG A 106 1.72 -3.10 23.59
CA ARG A 106 2.70 -4.10 24.04
C ARG A 106 3.38 -3.69 25.34
N SER A 107 3.67 -2.40 25.49
CA SER A 107 4.31 -1.87 26.71
C SER A 107 3.40 -1.92 27.93
N LEU A 108 2.07 -1.99 27.74
CA LEU A 108 1.10 -2.10 28.82
C LEU A 108 0.92 -3.54 29.31
N ASN A 109 1.39 -4.50 28.56
CA ASN A 109 1.29 -5.94 28.92
C ASN A 109 2.59 -6.41 29.64
#